data_9b4885ad8f9d2bfebb92331d8549ebbd
#
_entry.id   9b4885ad8f9d2bfebb92331d8549ebbd
#
_cell.length_a   1.000
_cell.length_b   1.000
_cell.length_c   1.000
_cell.angle_alpha   90.00
_cell.angle_beta   90.00
_cell.angle_gamma   90.00
#
_symmetry.space_group_name_H-M   'P 1'
#
loop_
_entity.id
_entity.type
_entity.pdbx_description
1 polymer ?
#
loop_
_entity_poly.entity_id
_entity_poly.type
_entity_poly.pdbx_seq_one_letter_code
_entity_poly.pdbx_strand_id
1 'polypeptide(L)'
;MQLHPEPRPHPETQAHPETQAHLETRGTRVRPGTPSLLRELNDRAALDLLLGGEMLTRSQISEYTGVSKVTVSQMLTRLEERGLVMIAGEQAGNRGPNAALYSVVPSSAYVAGLYVESDMVSAAVADVTGRRVADVSVNPNGADDPVEIVRGTVERVCARAGVEVGRLSALVIGSPGVVDPRTGEPRLAVNLPAWHEGALDALRGAWRKPVVIENDVNLAAMAERAAGAAVGADDFVLVWLGGGLGLATILGGKLHRGTAGAAGEIGYLPVHGAPLHTDIRHPASGGFQALAGASAVRTLAAEHGLAAPTAAEAVQAALSSGSRGAGFLDELAHRVAVGVASVCAVLDPGLVVLGGDVGKAGGTALADRVAAGVASIFPARPRVVPTGVPGEPVLRGAMLAAVAQARAVLLASVADPQ
;
A
#
# COMPACT_ATOMS: atom_id res chain seq x y z
N MET A 1 -54.34 47.04 18.56
CA MET A 1 -55.07 45.96 19.25
C MET A 1 -55.22 44.84 18.23
N GLN A 2 -54.19 44.03 18.08
CA GLN A 2 -54.19 42.86 17.20
C GLN A 2 -53.98 41.61 18.05
N LEU A 3 -54.97 40.73 18.01
CA LEU A 3 -55.06 39.49 18.77
C LEU A 3 -54.08 38.46 18.17
N HIS A 4 -53.23 37.85 19.01
CA HIS A 4 -52.48 36.68 18.72
C HIS A 4 -53.38 35.43 18.75
N PRO A 5 -53.27 34.48 17.80
CA PRO A 5 -53.96 33.21 17.89
C PRO A 5 -53.25 32.26 18.83
N GLU A 6 -53.99 31.54 19.66
CA GLU A 6 -53.55 30.51 20.60
C GLU A 6 -53.01 29.25 19.84
N PRO A 7 -52.06 28.52 20.43
CA PRO A 7 -51.54 27.28 19.82
C PRO A 7 -52.52 26.14 20.03
N ARG A 8 -52.70 25.35 18.93
CA ARG A 8 -53.51 24.12 18.93
C ARG A 8 -52.81 23.00 19.70
N PRO A 9 -53.57 22.14 20.42
CA PRO A 9 -53.00 21.01 21.14
C PRO A 9 -52.49 19.92 20.19
N HIS A 10 -51.31 19.34 20.53
CA HIS A 10 -50.72 18.19 19.84
C HIS A 10 -51.59 16.92 20.07
N PRO A 11 -51.73 16.01 19.08
CA PRO A 11 -52.40 14.75 19.27
C PRO A 11 -51.55 13.83 20.15
N GLU A 12 -52.23 13.15 21.06
CA GLU A 12 -51.68 12.15 21.98
C GLU A 12 -51.03 11.01 21.20
N THR A 13 -49.78 10.73 21.55
CA THR A 13 -49.02 9.57 21.03
C THR A 13 -49.58 8.31 21.67
N GLN A 14 -50.28 7.49 20.89
CA GLN A 14 -50.67 6.13 21.28
C GLN A 14 -49.41 5.28 21.46
N ALA A 15 -49.24 4.74 22.65
CA ALA A 15 -48.21 3.79 23.00
C ALA A 15 -48.44 2.47 22.21
N HIS A 16 -47.46 2.12 21.36
CA HIS A 16 -47.37 0.79 20.78
C HIS A 16 -46.84 -0.21 21.82
N PRO A 17 -47.38 -1.43 21.88
CA PRO A 17 -46.94 -2.46 22.81
C PRO A 17 -45.49 -2.86 22.45
N GLU A 18 -44.63 -2.85 23.47
CA GLU A 18 -43.26 -3.35 23.42
C GLU A 18 -43.27 -4.82 23.00
N THR A 19 -42.78 -5.08 21.79
CA THR A 19 -42.36 -6.43 21.39
C THR A 19 -41.02 -6.70 22.05
N GLN A 20 -41.02 -7.41 23.17
CA GLN A 20 -39.85 -8.02 23.76
C GLN A 20 -39.24 -8.99 22.76
N ALA A 21 -38.31 -8.54 21.93
CA ALA A 21 -37.42 -9.43 21.19
C ALA A 21 -36.44 -10.03 22.20
N HIS A 22 -36.64 -11.28 22.54
CA HIS A 22 -35.65 -12.11 23.22
C HIS A 22 -34.40 -12.14 22.32
N LEU A 23 -33.40 -11.34 22.67
CA LEU A 23 -32.04 -11.53 22.22
C LEU A 23 -31.52 -12.84 22.82
N GLU A 24 -31.80 -13.95 22.12
CA GLU A 24 -30.99 -15.16 22.31
C GLU A 24 -29.56 -14.81 21.99
N THR A 25 -28.77 -14.47 23.01
CA THR A 25 -27.32 -14.53 22.97
C THR A 25 -26.95 -15.95 22.61
N ARG A 26 -26.72 -16.23 21.33
CA ARG A 26 -25.99 -17.41 20.89
C ARG A 26 -24.61 -17.30 21.55
N GLY A 27 -24.50 -17.89 22.72
CA GLY A 27 -23.22 -18.08 23.40
C GLY A 27 -22.29 -18.80 22.43
N THR A 28 -21.29 -18.10 21.96
CA THR A 28 -20.16 -18.68 21.25
C THR A 28 -19.57 -19.69 22.24
N ARG A 29 -19.86 -20.98 22.04
CA ARG A 29 -19.23 -22.04 22.84
C ARG A 29 -17.73 -21.90 22.63
N VAL A 30 -17.05 -21.37 23.61
CA VAL A 30 -15.58 -21.43 23.71
C VAL A 30 -15.25 -22.93 23.73
N ARG A 31 -14.73 -23.42 22.60
CA ARG A 31 -14.25 -24.81 22.53
C ARG A 31 -13.13 -24.94 23.57
N PRO A 32 -13.18 -25.91 24.51
CA PRO A 32 -12.07 -26.15 25.42
C PRO A 32 -10.82 -26.40 24.58
N GLY A 33 -9.70 -25.77 24.95
CA GLY A 33 -8.42 -25.94 24.23
C GLY A 33 -8.03 -27.42 24.25
N THR A 34 -8.15 -28.08 23.09
CA THR A 34 -7.65 -29.45 22.94
C THR A 34 -6.12 -29.43 22.85
N PRO A 35 -5.43 -30.53 23.25
CA PRO A 35 -3.98 -30.64 23.04
C PRO A 35 -3.53 -30.43 21.60
N SER A 36 -4.42 -30.69 20.62
CA SER A 36 -4.20 -30.40 19.21
C SER A 36 -4.17 -28.90 18.95
N LEU A 37 -5.18 -28.16 19.43
CA LEU A 37 -5.25 -26.71 19.27
C LEU A 37 -4.04 -25.98 19.88
N LEU A 38 -3.56 -26.43 21.05
CA LEU A 38 -2.35 -25.88 21.65
C LEU A 38 -1.09 -26.15 20.81
N ARG A 39 -1.00 -27.32 20.19
CA ARG A 39 0.10 -27.64 19.27
C ARG A 39 0.08 -26.75 18.04
N GLU A 40 -1.08 -26.57 17.43
CA GLU A 40 -1.28 -25.69 16.26
C GLU A 40 -0.93 -24.23 16.57
N LEU A 41 -1.38 -23.72 17.72
CA LEU A 41 -1.03 -22.36 18.17
C LEU A 41 0.49 -22.20 18.40
N ASN A 42 1.14 -23.21 18.98
CA ASN A 42 2.57 -23.19 19.21
C ASN A 42 3.37 -23.26 17.90
N ASP A 43 2.99 -24.15 16.98
CA ASP A 43 3.64 -24.27 15.66
C ASP A 43 3.49 -22.97 14.87
N ARG A 44 2.30 -22.36 14.91
CA ARG A 44 2.05 -21.04 14.30
C ARG A 44 2.91 -19.96 14.92
N ALA A 45 3.04 -19.90 16.25
CA ALA A 45 3.88 -18.91 16.94
C ALA A 45 5.35 -19.04 16.55
N ALA A 46 5.88 -20.27 16.46
CA ALA A 46 7.25 -20.51 16.02
C ALA A 46 7.47 -20.10 14.56
N LEU A 47 6.54 -20.45 13.67
CA LEU A 47 6.61 -20.07 12.25
C LEU A 47 6.53 -18.54 12.08
N ASP A 48 5.65 -17.87 12.82
CA ASP A 48 5.49 -16.42 12.77
C ASP A 48 6.78 -15.68 13.16
N LEU A 49 7.44 -16.14 14.24
CA LEU A 49 8.75 -15.62 14.66
C LEU A 49 9.79 -15.77 13.54
N LEU A 50 9.88 -16.93 12.91
CA LEU A 50 10.87 -17.20 11.87
C LEU A 50 10.54 -16.44 10.56
N LEU A 51 9.26 -16.18 10.27
CA LEU A 51 8.83 -15.32 9.18
C LEU A 51 9.21 -13.84 9.39
N GLY A 52 9.53 -13.42 10.62
CA GLY A 52 10.12 -12.12 10.92
C GLY A 52 11.50 -11.89 10.27
N GLY A 53 12.13 -12.95 9.75
CA GLY A 53 13.36 -12.88 8.95
C GLY A 53 14.65 -13.11 9.73
N GLU A 54 14.58 -13.28 11.05
CA GLU A 54 15.74 -13.60 11.88
C GLU A 54 15.96 -15.13 11.94
N MET A 55 17.23 -15.52 11.92
CA MET A 55 17.62 -16.90 12.24
C MET A 55 17.69 -17.07 13.75
N LEU A 56 16.94 -18.02 14.31
CA LEU A 56 16.81 -18.20 15.75
C LEU A 56 17.26 -19.59 16.19
N THR A 57 17.91 -19.64 17.37
CA THR A 57 18.19 -20.91 18.06
C THR A 57 16.94 -21.43 18.78
N ARG A 58 16.91 -22.73 19.12
CA ARG A 58 15.84 -23.31 19.96
C ARG A 58 15.65 -22.58 21.29
N SER A 59 16.74 -22.07 21.87
CA SER A 59 16.69 -21.34 23.13
C SER A 59 16.00 -19.99 22.98
N GLN A 60 16.30 -19.25 21.90
CA GLN A 60 15.65 -17.98 21.60
C GLN A 60 14.17 -18.18 21.27
N ILE A 61 13.81 -19.19 20.45
CA ILE A 61 12.40 -19.51 20.18
C ILE A 61 11.66 -19.86 21.47
N SER A 62 12.30 -20.64 22.38
CA SER A 62 11.75 -20.98 23.70
C SER A 62 11.51 -19.72 24.56
N GLU A 63 12.44 -18.78 24.53
CA GLU A 63 12.33 -17.49 25.24
C GLU A 63 11.19 -16.63 24.69
N TYR A 64 11.13 -16.43 23.36
CA TYR A 64 10.10 -15.62 22.74
C TYR A 64 8.68 -16.21 22.81
N THR A 65 8.56 -17.53 22.74
CA THR A 65 7.25 -18.20 22.80
C THR A 65 6.79 -18.56 24.21
N GLY A 66 7.70 -18.54 25.20
CA GLY A 66 7.41 -18.94 26.58
C GLY A 66 7.21 -20.45 26.76
N VAL A 67 7.48 -21.30 25.75
CA VAL A 67 7.31 -22.75 25.83
C VAL A 67 8.64 -23.46 26.10
N SER A 68 8.58 -24.68 26.62
CA SER A 68 9.79 -25.49 26.98
C SER A 68 10.64 -25.82 25.74
N LYS A 69 11.96 -25.98 25.93
CA LYS A 69 12.88 -26.39 24.84
C LYS A 69 12.49 -27.74 24.20
N VAL A 70 11.86 -28.64 24.96
CA VAL A 70 11.35 -29.90 24.42
C VAL A 70 10.18 -29.65 23.49
N THR A 71 9.26 -28.78 23.87
CA THR A 71 8.13 -28.38 23.05
C THR A 71 8.62 -27.70 21.77
N VAL A 72 9.60 -26.76 21.86
CA VAL A 72 10.20 -26.12 20.69
C VAL A 72 10.83 -27.14 19.73
N SER A 73 11.55 -28.16 20.28
CA SER A 73 12.11 -29.21 19.43
C SER A 73 11.03 -29.94 18.63
N GLN A 74 9.91 -30.27 19.28
CA GLN A 74 8.78 -30.95 18.62
C GLN A 74 8.10 -30.04 17.57
N MET A 75 7.96 -28.74 17.85
CA MET A 75 7.43 -27.76 16.90
C MET A 75 8.32 -27.69 15.66
N LEU A 76 9.62 -27.50 15.85
CA LEU A 76 10.58 -27.40 14.74
C LEU A 76 10.61 -28.67 13.89
N THR A 77 10.60 -29.86 14.52
CA THR A 77 10.53 -31.13 13.78
C THR A 77 9.30 -31.19 12.87
N ARG A 78 8.10 -30.83 13.39
CA ARG A 78 6.88 -30.82 12.57
C ARG A 78 6.94 -29.79 11.42
N LEU A 79 7.50 -28.62 11.68
CA LEU A 79 7.65 -27.57 10.67
C LEU A 79 8.70 -27.94 9.62
N GLU A 80 9.78 -28.65 10.02
CA GLU A 80 10.79 -29.22 9.10
C GLU A 80 10.20 -30.33 8.22
N GLU A 81 9.43 -31.25 8.80
CA GLU A 81 8.71 -32.32 8.05
C GLU A 81 7.74 -31.75 7.02
N ARG A 82 7.16 -30.57 7.27
CA ARG A 82 6.30 -29.83 6.35
C ARG A 82 7.08 -28.99 5.34
N GLY A 83 8.40 -28.93 5.42
CA GLY A 83 9.23 -28.10 4.54
C GLY A 83 9.05 -26.60 4.73
N LEU A 84 8.58 -26.16 5.91
CA LEU A 84 8.37 -24.75 6.24
C LEU A 84 9.58 -24.10 6.92
N VAL A 85 10.36 -24.90 7.66
CA VAL A 85 11.53 -24.48 8.43
C VAL A 85 12.73 -25.33 8.06
N MET A 86 13.91 -24.78 8.16
CA MET A 86 15.18 -25.45 7.91
C MET A 86 16.28 -25.01 8.87
N ILE A 87 17.28 -25.83 9.07
CA ILE A 87 18.53 -25.41 9.70
C ILE A 87 19.30 -24.58 8.66
N ALA A 88 19.54 -23.31 8.98
CA ALA A 88 20.21 -22.36 8.09
C ALA A 88 21.67 -22.09 8.47
N GLY A 89 22.10 -22.57 9.64
CA GLY A 89 23.46 -22.39 10.13
C GLY A 89 23.64 -22.82 11.56
N GLU A 90 24.76 -22.43 12.15
CA GLU A 90 25.09 -22.70 13.54
C GLU A 90 25.59 -21.42 14.24
N GLN A 91 25.21 -21.23 15.47
CA GLN A 91 25.73 -20.20 16.36
C GLN A 91 26.78 -20.78 17.30
N ALA A 92 27.99 -20.22 17.30
CA ALA A 92 29.03 -20.65 18.19
C ALA A 92 28.63 -20.48 19.68
N GLY A 93 28.75 -21.51 20.46
CA GLY A 93 28.50 -21.48 21.91
C GLY A 93 29.73 -21.00 22.68
N ASN A 94 29.55 -20.20 23.74
CA ASN A 94 30.66 -19.76 24.61
C ASN A 94 31.32 -20.90 25.39
N ARG A 95 30.60 -21.98 25.72
CA ARG A 95 31.07 -23.16 26.44
C ARG A 95 30.18 -24.38 26.12
N GLY A 96 30.31 -24.95 24.92
CA GLY A 96 29.52 -26.12 24.54
C GLY A 96 29.41 -26.32 23.06
N PRO A 97 28.65 -27.31 22.56
CA PRO A 97 28.41 -27.51 21.15
C PRO A 97 27.70 -26.30 20.53
N ASN A 98 27.95 -26.07 19.24
CA ASN A 98 27.26 -25.05 18.49
C ASN A 98 25.74 -25.26 18.50
N ALA A 99 24.99 -24.19 18.56
CA ALA A 99 23.53 -24.24 18.52
C ALA A 99 23.05 -24.08 17.07
N ALA A 100 22.19 -24.98 16.60
CA ALA A 100 21.56 -24.87 15.28
C ALA A 100 20.70 -23.60 15.20
N LEU A 101 20.85 -22.86 14.11
CA LEU A 101 20.03 -21.70 13.74
C LEU A 101 18.95 -22.16 12.76
N TYR A 102 17.71 -21.83 13.06
CA TYR A 102 16.54 -22.15 12.26
C TYR A 102 16.07 -20.91 11.50
N SER A 103 15.62 -21.10 10.27
CA SER A 103 14.95 -20.08 9.45
C SER A 103 13.77 -20.69 8.70
N VAL A 104 12.90 -19.84 8.18
CA VAL A 104 11.88 -20.27 7.21
C VAL A 104 12.54 -20.75 5.92
N VAL A 105 11.97 -21.77 5.29
CA VAL A 105 12.42 -22.21 3.94
C VAL A 105 11.99 -21.15 2.93
N PRO A 106 12.90 -20.44 2.25
CA PRO A 106 12.53 -19.35 1.33
C PRO A 106 11.56 -19.78 0.22
N SER A 107 11.75 -20.99 -0.29
CA SER A 107 10.92 -21.58 -1.37
C SER A 107 9.60 -22.20 -0.89
N SER A 108 9.25 -22.06 0.41
CA SER A 108 7.98 -22.57 0.93
C SER A 108 6.77 -21.82 0.36
N ALA A 109 6.95 -20.56 -0.07
CA ALA A 109 5.99 -19.85 -0.88
C ALA A 109 6.70 -18.87 -1.82
N TYR A 110 6.11 -18.64 -2.99
CA TYR A 110 6.47 -17.56 -3.90
C TYR A 110 5.28 -16.65 -4.13
N VAL A 111 5.55 -15.39 -4.39
CA VAL A 111 4.54 -14.38 -4.68
C VAL A 111 4.93 -13.55 -5.89
N ALA A 112 3.94 -12.95 -6.55
CA ALA A 112 4.20 -11.96 -7.57
C ALA A 112 3.58 -10.61 -7.20
N GLY A 113 4.33 -9.54 -7.45
CA GLY A 113 3.84 -8.17 -7.45
C GLY A 113 3.89 -7.62 -8.86
N LEU A 114 2.89 -6.84 -9.23
CA LEU A 114 2.83 -6.14 -10.51
C LEU A 114 2.57 -4.65 -10.28
N TYR A 115 3.02 -3.84 -11.21
CA TYR A 115 2.59 -2.46 -11.37
C TYR A 115 2.16 -2.25 -12.81
N VAL A 116 0.94 -1.78 -13.00
CA VAL A 116 0.34 -1.56 -14.32
C VAL A 116 0.19 -0.07 -14.55
N GLU A 117 0.86 0.42 -15.58
CA GLU A 117 0.77 1.77 -16.11
C GLU A 117 0.28 1.73 -17.57
N SER A 118 -0.02 2.89 -18.15
CA SER A 118 -0.53 2.98 -19.51
C SER A 118 0.46 2.48 -20.59
N ASP A 119 1.75 2.61 -20.34
CA ASP A 119 2.84 2.33 -21.28
C ASP A 119 3.84 1.30 -20.76
N MET A 120 3.68 0.84 -19.52
CA MET A 120 4.57 -0.12 -18.88
C MET A 120 3.82 -1.04 -17.91
N VAL A 121 4.13 -2.32 -17.96
CA VAL A 121 3.75 -3.29 -16.92
C VAL A 121 5.02 -3.89 -16.34
N SER A 122 5.30 -3.58 -15.08
CA SER A 122 6.42 -4.15 -14.35
C SER A 122 5.93 -5.28 -13.43
N ALA A 123 6.69 -6.37 -13.34
CA ALA A 123 6.40 -7.50 -12.47
C ALA A 123 7.66 -7.99 -11.77
N ALA A 124 7.49 -8.47 -10.54
CA ALA A 124 8.56 -9.14 -9.81
C ALA A 124 8.03 -10.36 -9.06
N VAL A 125 8.87 -11.39 -8.94
CA VAL A 125 8.65 -12.56 -8.09
C VAL A 125 9.55 -12.46 -6.88
N ALA A 126 8.99 -12.72 -5.69
CA ALA A 126 9.74 -12.86 -4.46
C ALA A 126 9.42 -14.18 -3.76
N ASP A 127 10.36 -14.66 -2.94
CA ASP A 127 10.13 -15.77 -2.02
C ASP A 127 9.41 -15.27 -0.73
N VAL A 128 9.05 -16.18 0.16
CA VAL A 128 8.31 -15.87 1.40
C VAL A 128 9.08 -14.95 2.36
N THR A 129 10.41 -14.86 2.22
CA THR A 129 11.23 -13.92 3.00
C THR A 129 11.10 -12.48 2.50
N GLY A 130 10.58 -12.30 1.29
CA GLY A 130 10.50 -11.01 0.59
C GLY A 130 11.72 -10.72 -0.28
N ARG A 131 12.63 -11.68 -0.44
CA ARG A 131 13.77 -11.55 -1.34
C ARG A 131 13.30 -11.64 -2.79
N ARG A 132 13.57 -10.62 -3.58
CA ARG A 132 13.29 -10.60 -5.01
C ARG A 132 14.11 -11.69 -5.71
N VAL A 133 13.44 -12.56 -6.48
CA VAL A 133 14.04 -13.65 -7.26
C VAL A 133 14.27 -13.20 -8.71
N ALA A 134 13.27 -12.54 -9.31
CA ALA A 134 13.35 -12.02 -10.68
C ALA A 134 12.40 -10.82 -10.84
N ASP A 135 12.63 -10.03 -11.86
CA ASP A 135 11.75 -8.97 -12.33
C ASP A 135 11.78 -8.85 -13.86
N VAL A 136 10.72 -8.31 -14.44
CA VAL A 136 10.57 -7.99 -15.85
C VAL A 136 9.74 -6.72 -16.00
N SER A 137 9.97 -5.99 -17.10
CA SER A 137 9.11 -4.88 -17.53
C SER A 137 8.73 -5.09 -18.98
N VAL A 138 7.47 -4.83 -19.32
CA VAL A 138 6.87 -5.10 -20.62
C VAL A 138 6.10 -3.85 -21.06
N ASN A 139 6.28 -3.45 -22.31
CA ASN A 139 5.43 -2.41 -22.90
C ASN A 139 4.12 -3.06 -23.38
N PRO A 140 2.95 -2.63 -22.88
CA PRO A 140 1.66 -3.20 -23.24
C PRO A 140 1.14 -2.74 -24.61
N ASN A 141 1.86 -1.88 -25.34
CA ASN A 141 1.40 -1.32 -26.59
C ASN A 141 0.99 -2.40 -27.62
N GLY A 142 -0.28 -2.33 -28.06
CA GLY A 142 -0.86 -3.25 -29.03
C GLY A 142 -1.57 -4.46 -28.44
N ALA A 143 -1.73 -4.54 -27.11
CA ALA A 143 -2.55 -5.56 -26.48
C ALA A 143 -3.91 -4.98 -26.05
N ASP A 144 -4.98 -5.53 -26.60
CA ASP A 144 -6.35 -5.05 -26.35
C ASP A 144 -6.96 -5.61 -25.05
N ASP A 145 -6.37 -6.69 -24.49
CA ASP A 145 -6.86 -7.37 -23.31
C ASP A 145 -5.89 -7.22 -22.12
N PRO A 146 -6.27 -6.49 -21.07
CA PRO A 146 -5.44 -6.29 -19.87
C PRO A 146 -5.20 -7.59 -19.10
N VAL A 147 -6.12 -8.55 -19.14
CA VAL A 147 -5.96 -9.85 -18.50
C VAL A 147 -4.83 -10.65 -19.17
N GLU A 148 -4.77 -10.62 -20.48
CA GLU A 148 -3.69 -11.26 -21.26
C GLU A 148 -2.32 -10.61 -21.04
N ILE A 149 -2.27 -9.27 -20.91
CA ILE A 149 -1.04 -8.54 -20.59
C ILE A 149 -0.51 -8.96 -19.23
N VAL A 150 -1.38 -8.93 -18.21
CA VAL A 150 -1.01 -9.34 -16.85
C VAL A 150 -0.59 -10.79 -16.82
N ARG A 151 -1.36 -11.71 -17.45
CA ARG A 151 -1.05 -13.12 -17.52
C ARG A 151 0.32 -13.37 -18.16
N GLY A 152 0.53 -12.82 -19.34
CA GLY A 152 1.80 -12.99 -20.06
C GLY A 152 3.00 -12.39 -19.33
N THR A 153 2.80 -11.30 -18.59
CA THR A 153 3.87 -10.69 -17.77
C THR A 153 4.21 -11.56 -16.57
N VAL A 154 3.20 -12.15 -15.90
CA VAL A 154 3.41 -13.10 -14.79
C VAL A 154 4.12 -14.36 -15.28
N GLU A 155 3.70 -14.93 -16.42
CA GLU A 155 4.36 -16.09 -17.01
C GLU A 155 5.85 -15.82 -17.31
N ARG A 156 6.17 -14.65 -17.87
CA ARG A 156 7.54 -14.22 -18.17
C ARG A 156 8.40 -14.07 -16.92
N VAL A 157 7.88 -13.38 -15.89
CA VAL A 157 8.66 -13.20 -14.66
C VAL A 157 8.85 -14.51 -13.91
N CYS A 158 7.85 -15.40 -13.91
CA CYS A 158 7.95 -16.73 -13.32
C CYS A 158 8.98 -17.60 -14.08
N ALA A 159 8.96 -17.60 -15.41
CA ALA A 159 9.95 -18.29 -16.23
C ALA A 159 11.38 -17.80 -15.94
N ARG A 160 11.56 -16.47 -15.81
CA ARG A 160 12.84 -15.88 -15.44
C ARG A 160 13.29 -16.24 -14.03
N ALA A 161 12.33 -16.40 -13.10
CA ALA A 161 12.58 -16.83 -11.73
C ALA A 161 12.86 -18.34 -11.60
N GLY A 162 12.60 -19.13 -12.62
CA GLY A 162 12.61 -20.60 -12.55
C GLY A 162 11.49 -21.16 -11.65
N VAL A 163 10.38 -20.44 -11.53
CA VAL A 163 9.23 -20.77 -10.67
C VAL A 163 8.02 -21.06 -11.54
N GLU A 164 7.35 -22.19 -11.32
CA GLU A 164 6.08 -22.46 -12.00
C GLU A 164 4.99 -21.49 -11.49
N VAL A 165 4.17 -20.97 -12.40
CA VAL A 165 3.07 -20.04 -12.07
C VAL A 165 2.13 -20.63 -11.00
N GLY A 166 1.87 -21.95 -11.06
CA GLY A 166 1.06 -22.67 -10.07
C GLY A 166 1.61 -22.65 -8.65
N ARG A 167 2.90 -22.34 -8.45
CA ARG A 167 3.56 -22.21 -7.15
C ARG A 167 3.41 -20.82 -6.51
N LEU A 168 2.89 -19.85 -7.24
CA LEU A 168 2.58 -18.55 -6.64
C LEU A 168 1.45 -18.71 -5.62
N SER A 169 1.67 -18.22 -4.41
CA SER A 169 0.70 -18.24 -3.32
C SER A 169 -0.21 -17.00 -3.32
N ALA A 170 0.27 -15.89 -3.87
CA ALA A 170 -0.47 -14.64 -3.97
C ALA A 170 0.03 -13.80 -5.15
N LEU A 171 -0.87 -12.98 -5.69
CA LEU A 171 -0.60 -11.99 -6.72
C LEU A 171 -1.21 -10.65 -6.28
N VAL A 172 -0.40 -9.60 -6.21
CA VAL A 172 -0.87 -8.24 -5.94
C VAL A 172 -0.53 -7.33 -7.12
N ILE A 173 -1.52 -6.61 -7.59
CA ILE A 173 -1.43 -5.71 -8.74
C ILE A 173 -1.63 -4.29 -8.26
N GLY A 174 -0.63 -3.44 -8.44
CA GLY A 174 -0.74 -1.98 -8.29
C GLY A 174 -1.36 -1.38 -9.54
N SER A 175 -2.41 -0.61 -9.36
CA SER A 175 -3.13 0.06 -10.45
C SER A 175 -3.47 1.49 -10.04
N PRO A 176 -3.36 2.47 -10.94
CA PRO A 176 -3.92 3.79 -10.70
C PRO A 176 -5.45 3.71 -10.60
N GLY A 177 -6.04 4.66 -9.89
CA GLY A 177 -7.49 4.79 -9.70
C GLY A 177 -8.02 4.20 -8.41
N VAL A 178 -9.33 4.30 -8.22
CA VAL A 178 -10.03 3.87 -7.00
C VAL A 178 -10.24 2.36 -7.01
N VAL A 179 -9.89 1.69 -5.93
CA VAL A 179 -10.19 0.26 -5.71
C VAL A 179 -11.19 0.14 -4.57
N ASP A 180 -12.35 -0.49 -4.81
CA ASP A 180 -13.36 -0.72 -3.76
C ASP A 180 -12.81 -1.71 -2.72
N PRO A 181 -12.63 -1.31 -1.45
CA PRO A 181 -12.01 -2.17 -0.44
C PRO A 181 -12.87 -3.39 -0.05
N ARG A 182 -14.15 -3.42 -0.42
CA ARG A 182 -15.07 -4.53 -0.10
C ARG A 182 -15.05 -5.61 -1.18
N THR A 183 -14.93 -5.21 -2.45
CA THR A 183 -14.94 -6.13 -3.61
C THR A 183 -13.54 -6.36 -4.17
N GLY A 184 -12.64 -5.39 -3.99
CA GLY A 184 -11.31 -5.35 -4.63
C GLY A 184 -11.36 -4.95 -6.11
N GLU A 185 -12.55 -4.55 -6.62
CA GLU A 185 -12.70 -4.16 -8.02
C GLU A 185 -12.19 -2.74 -8.26
N PRO A 186 -11.43 -2.51 -9.35
CA PRO A 186 -11.01 -1.18 -9.75
C PRO A 186 -12.21 -0.37 -10.25
N ARG A 187 -12.25 0.90 -9.81
CA ARG A 187 -13.21 1.91 -10.26
C ARG A 187 -12.43 3.15 -10.70
N LEU A 188 -12.92 3.88 -11.69
CA LEU A 188 -12.32 5.14 -12.16
C LEU A 188 -10.82 5.02 -12.53
N ALA A 189 -10.43 3.95 -13.22
CA ALA A 189 -9.10 3.85 -13.81
C ALA A 189 -9.01 4.70 -15.10
N VAL A 190 -8.98 6.03 -14.94
CA VAL A 190 -9.13 7.03 -16.03
C VAL A 190 -8.04 6.89 -17.10
N ASN A 191 -6.86 6.43 -16.75
CA ASN A 191 -5.71 6.34 -17.66
C ASN A 191 -5.39 4.90 -18.12
N LEU A 192 -6.23 3.92 -17.79
CA LEU A 192 -6.06 2.54 -18.21
C LEU A 192 -7.24 2.13 -19.11
N PRO A 193 -7.09 2.16 -20.45
CA PRO A 193 -8.20 2.05 -21.40
C PRO A 193 -8.99 0.76 -21.33
N ALA A 194 -8.51 -0.28 -20.65
CA ALA A 194 -9.13 -1.60 -20.66
C ALA A 194 -9.39 -2.23 -19.28
N TRP A 195 -9.10 -1.51 -18.18
CA TRP A 195 -9.49 -1.97 -16.85
C TRP A 195 -10.96 -1.64 -16.58
N HIS A 196 -11.85 -2.60 -16.83
CA HIS A 196 -13.28 -2.47 -16.59
C HIS A 196 -13.72 -3.32 -15.40
N GLU A 197 -14.98 -3.12 -14.97
CA GLU A 197 -15.67 -4.04 -14.07
C GLU A 197 -15.52 -5.49 -14.58
N GLY A 198 -15.09 -6.39 -13.67
CA GLY A 198 -14.89 -7.81 -13.98
C GLY A 198 -13.45 -8.22 -14.30
N ALA A 199 -12.49 -7.29 -14.45
CA ALA A 199 -11.08 -7.64 -14.70
C ALA A 199 -10.50 -8.49 -13.55
N LEU A 200 -10.83 -8.17 -12.29
CA LEU A 200 -10.38 -8.92 -11.12
C LEU A 200 -10.95 -10.35 -11.11
N ASP A 201 -12.23 -10.52 -11.42
CA ASP A 201 -12.86 -11.83 -11.48
C ASP A 201 -12.31 -12.67 -12.63
N ALA A 202 -12.02 -12.06 -13.78
CA ALA A 202 -11.35 -12.73 -14.88
C ALA A 202 -9.95 -13.20 -14.49
N LEU A 203 -9.17 -12.37 -13.81
CA LEU A 203 -7.84 -12.73 -13.28
C LEU A 203 -7.93 -13.84 -12.23
N ARG A 204 -8.87 -13.76 -11.29
CA ARG A 204 -9.13 -14.82 -10.30
C ARG A 204 -9.50 -16.15 -10.94
N GLY A 205 -10.36 -16.09 -11.95
CA GLY A 205 -10.76 -17.27 -12.73
C GLY A 205 -9.57 -17.93 -13.45
N ALA A 206 -8.68 -17.12 -14.03
CA ALA A 206 -7.50 -17.58 -14.75
C ALA A 206 -6.48 -18.28 -13.83
N TRP A 207 -6.28 -17.80 -12.60
CA TRP A 207 -5.23 -18.33 -11.72
C TRP A 207 -5.68 -19.18 -10.55
N ARG A 208 -6.95 -19.20 -10.19
CA ARG A 208 -7.47 -19.91 -9.01
C ARG A 208 -6.66 -19.65 -7.72
N LYS A 209 -6.02 -18.52 -7.62
CA LYS A 209 -5.18 -18.07 -6.51
C LYS A 209 -5.65 -16.71 -6.02
N PRO A 210 -5.31 -16.30 -4.80
CA PRO A 210 -5.63 -14.96 -4.34
C PRO A 210 -4.99 -13.91 -5.25
N VAL A 211 -5.84 -13.10 -5.90
CA VAL A 211 -5.47 -11.92 -6.67
C VAL A 211 -6.05 -10.71 -5.98
N VAL A 212 -5.21 -9.73 -5.71
CA VAL A 212 -5.59 -8.45 -5.10
C VAL A 212 -5.16 -7.34 -6.02
N ILE A 213 -6.07 -6.41 -6.30
CA ILE A 213 -5.74 -5.12 -6.91
C ILE A 213 -5.73 -4.09 -5.77
N GLU A 214 -4.72 -3.24 -5.76
CA GLU A 214 -4.57 -2.14 -4.80
C GLU A 214 -4.17 -0.86 -5.54
N ASN A 215 -4.60 0.28 -5.01
CA ASN A 215 -4.17 1.57 -5.55
C ASN A 215 -2.63 1.71 -5.47
N ASP A 216 -2.04 2.26 -6.51
CA ASP A 216 -0.59 2.41 -6.69
C ASP A 216 0.04 3.30 -5.60
N VAL A 217 -0.59 4.43 -5.25
CA VAL A 217 -0.08 5.34 -4.20
C VAL A 217 -0.14 4.68 -2.82
N ASN A 218 -1.16 3.86 -2.57
CA ASN A 218 -1.27 3.06 -1.35
C ASN A 218 -0.10 2.07 -1.22
N LEU A 219 0.24 1.38 -2.30
CA LEU A 219 1.39 0.46 -2.33
C LEU A 219 2.71 1.21 -2.14
N ALA A 220 2.88 2.37 -2.78
CA ALA A 220 4.06 3.20 -2.58
C ALA A 220 4.21 3.63 -1.11
N ALA A 221 3.12 3.99 -0.42
CA ALA A 221 3.17 4.32 1.01
C ALA A 221 3.54 3.11 1.88
N MET A 222 3.07 1.91 1.54
CA MET A 222 3.51 0.69 2.22
C MET A 222 5.01 0.46 2.06
N ALA A 223 5.57 0.74 0.89
CA ALA A 223 7.00 0.66 0.64
C ALA A 223 7.79 1.72 1.42
N GLU A 224 7.30 2.96 1.51
CA GLU A 224 7.90 4.03 2.30
C GLU A 224 7.96 3.68 3.79
N ARG A 225 6.90 3.10 4.32
CA ARG A 225 6.85 2.66 5.71
C ARG A 225 7.81 1.49 5.99
N ALA A 226 7.95 0.57 5.04
CA ALA A 226 8.79 -0.61 5.21
C ALA A 226 10.30 -0.33 5.07
N ALA A 227 10.68 0.58 4.16
CA ALA A 227 12.10 0.76 3.80
C ALA A 227 12.41 2.13 3.17
N GLY A 228 11.60 3.15 3.42
CA GLY A 228 11.77 4.49 2.85
C GLY A 228 11.82 5.58 3.92
N ALA A 229 11.31 6.76 3.58
CA ALA A 229 11.33 7.95 4.43
C ALA A 229 10.40 7.88 5.64
N ALA A 230 9.46 6.90 5.66
CA ALA A 230 8.46 6.73 6.73
C ALA A 230 8.73 5.51 7.62
N VAL A 231 9.96 4.97 7.63
CA VAL A 231 10.35 3.89 8.56
C VAL A 231 10.18 4.37 10.00
N GLY A 232 9.42 3.58 10.80
CA GLY A 232 9.12 3.89 12.20
C GLY A 232 8.01 4.94 12.42
N ALA A 233 7.42 5.48 11.35
CA ALA A 233 6.26 6.37 11.46
C ALA A 233 4.96 5.58 11.46
N ASP A 234 4.13 5.78 12.49
CA ASP A 234 2.79 5.19 12.56
C ASP A 234 1.74 6.07 11.87
N ASP A 235 1.96 7.39 11.86
CA ASP A 235 1.07 8.35 11.20
C ASP A 235 1.87 9.18 10.19
N PHE A 236 1.51 9.06 8.92
CA PHE A 236 2.07 9.87 7.85
C PHE A 236 1.17 9.86 6.62
N VAL A 237 1.43 10.79 5.72
CA VAL A 237 0.84 10.81 4.39
C VAL A 237 1.93 10.77 3.32
N LEU A 238 1.67 10.04 2.23
CA LEU A 238 2.45 10.10 1.00
C LEU A 238 1.66 10.92 -0.02
N VAL A 239 2.17 12.07 -0.41
CA VAL A 239 1.64 12.89 -1.50
C VAL A 239 2.35 12.49 -2.78
N TRP A 240 1.59 11.93 -3.72
CA TRP A 240 2.10 11.47 -5.01
C TRP A 240 2.00 12.58 -6.04
N LEU A 241 3.14 13.02 -6.54
CA LEU A 241 3.28 14.05 -7.56
C LEU A 241 3.81 13.38 -8.84
N GLY A 242 2.91 12.95 -9.72
CA GLY A 242 3.22 12.22 -10.94
C GLY A 242 2.27 12.59 -12.08
N GLY A 243 1.96 11.63 -12.95
CA GLY A 243 0.95 11.80 -14.01
C GLY A 243 -0.39 12.26 -13.46
N GLY A 244 -0.84 11.65 -12.35
CA GLY A 244 -1.92 12.09 -11.47
C GLY A 244 -1.41 12.54 -10.11
N LEU A 245 -2.24 13.28 -9.37
CA LEU A 245 -2.04 13.61 -7.96
C LEU A 245 -2.81 12.60 -7.11
N GLY A 246 -2.13 11.99 -6.17
CA GLY A 246 -2.70 11.03 -5.23
C GLY A 246 -2.21 11.26 -3.80
N LEU A 247 -2.88 10.65 -2.85
CA LEU A 247 -2.51 10.62 -1.45
C LEU A 247 -2.69 9.20 -0.92
N ALA A 248 -1.72 8.70 -0.19
CA ALA A 248 -1.97 7.58 0.71
C ALA A 248 -1.83 8.03 2.15
N THR A 249 -2.71 7.55 3.01
CA THR A 249 -2.78 7.91 4.42
C THR A 249 -2.52 6.68 5.27
N ILE A 250 -1.52 6.74 6.14
CA ILE A 250 -1.24 5.73 7.16
C ILE A 250 -1.58 6.34 8.52
N LEU A 251 -2.47 5.69 9.28
CA LEU A 251 -2.89 6.08 10.63
C LEU A 251 -2.79 4.89 11.57
N GLY A 252 -2.10 5.08 12.70
CA GLY A 252 -1.83 4.01 13.65
C GLY A 252 -1.15 2.79 13.00
N GLY A 253 -0.24 3.05 12.06
CA GLY A 253 0.46 2.02 11.30
C GLY A 253 -0.39 1.28 10.26
N LYS A 254 -1.61 1.74 9.97
CA LYS A 254 -2.54 1.08 9.04
C LYS A 254 -2.92 1.99 7.88
N LEU A 255 -2.98 1.41 6.70
CA LEU A 255 -3.44 2.11 5.51
C LEU A 255 -4.94 2.43 5.61
N HIS A 256 -5.28 3.71 5.43
CA HIS A 256 -6.65 4.20 5.41
C HIS A 256 -7.16 4.32 3.98
N ARG A 257 -8.07 3.40 3.58
CA ARG A 257 -8.64 3.36 2.21
C ARG A 257 -9.95 4.14 2.08
N GLY A 258 -10.58 4.47 3.22
CA GLY A 258 -11.96 4.98 3.24
C GLY A 258 -13.00 3.89 2.92
N THR A 259 -14.28 4.24 3.03
CA THR A 259 -15.39 3.30 2.84
C THR A 259 -15.54 2.81 1.40
N ALA A 260 -15.27 3.70 0.43
CA ALA A 260 -15.41 3.44 -1.00
C ALA A 260 -14.07 3.28 -1.73
N GLY A 261 -12.95 3.29 -1.01
CA GLY A 261 -11.60 3.24 -1.60
C GLY A 261 -11.11 4.59 -2.16
N ALA A 262 -11.89 5.66 -2.03
CA ALA A 262 -11.56 6.96 -2.60
C ALA A 262 -10.80 7.89 -1.64
N ALA A 263 -10.41 7.40 -0.45
CA ALA A 263 -9.55 8.19 0.42
C ALA A 263 -8.19 8.39 -0.27
N GLY A 264 -7.80 9.65 -0.43
CA GLY A 264 -6.56 10.00 -1.11
C GLY A 264 -6.68 10.48 -2.55
N GLU A 265 -7.88 10.56 -3.10
CA GLU A 265 -8.13 11.17 -4.42
C GLU A 265 -8.00 12.71 -4.36
N ILE A 266 -6.84 13.20 -3.90
CA ILE A 266 -6.59 14.63 -3.69
C ILE A 266 -6.52 15.43 -5.00
N GLY A 267 -6.38 14.78 -6.14
CA GLY A 267 -6.51 15.46 -7.44
C GLY A 267 -7.85 16.18 -7.56
N TYR A 268 -8.91 15.62 -6.97
CA TYR A 268 -10.25 16.20 -6.95
C TYR A 268 -10.48 17.23 -5.82
N LEU A 269 -9.50 17.47 -4.95
CA LEU A 269 -9.64 18.41 -3.85
C LEU A 269 -9.88 19.83 -4.36
N PRO A 270 -10.99 20.51 -3.98
CA PRO A 270 -11.19 21.92 -4.28
C PRO A 270 -10.11 22.75 -3.59
N VAL A 271 -9.35 23.50 -4.35
CA VAL A 271 -8.27 24.35 -3.84
C VAL A 271 -8.37 25.77 -4.40
N HIS A 272 -7.84 26.72 -3.65
CA HIS A 272 -7.72 28.10 -4.15
C HIS A 272 -6.80 28.15 -5.38
N GLY A 273 -7.17 28.93 -6.38
CA GLY A 273 -6.39 29.09 -7.61
C GLY A 273 -6.68 28.07 -8.71
N ALA A 274 -7.61 27.12 -8.47
CA ALA A 274 -8.08 26.19 -9.48
C ALA A 274 -9.60 26.23 -9.64
N PRO A 275 -10.14 25.97 -10.86
CA PRO A 275 -11.57 25.81 -11.06
C PRO A 275 -12.09 24.55 -10.35
N LEU A 276 -13.38 24.50 -10.05
CA LEU A 276 -14.03 23.26 -9.63
C LEU A 276 -14.11 22.28 -10.79
N HIS A 277 -14.09 20.98 -10.49
CA HIS A 277 -14.30 19.96 -11.50
C HIS A 277 -15.68 20.06 -12.15
N THR A 278 -15.71 19.95 -13.49
CA THR A 278 -16.94 19.91 -14.27
C THR A 278 -17.28 18.50 -14.75
N ASP A 279 -16.29 17.62 -14.83
CA ASP A 279 -16.45 16.20 -15.18
C ASP A 279 -15.40 15.36 -14.42
N ILE A 280 -15.87 14.42 -13.61
CA ILE A 280 -15.00 13.51 -12.84
C ILE A 280 -14.15 12.55 -13.71
N ARG A 281 -14.53 12.35 -14.97
CA ARG A 281 -13.77 11.54 -15.93
C ARG A 281 -12.59 12.30 -16.54
N HIS A 282 -12.51 13.60 -16.32
CA HIS A 282 -11.43 14.47 -16.77
C HIS A 282 -10.76 15.16 -15.57
N PRO A 283 -9.90 14.45 -14.81
CA PRO A 283 -9.30 14.97 -13.58
C PRO A 283 -8.59 16.33 -13.76
N ALA A 284 -7.99 16.56 -14.92
CA ALA A 284 -7.31 17.82 -15.23
C ALA A 284 -8.26 19.03 -15.43
N SER A 285 -9.60 18.80 -15.43
CA SER A 285 -10.59 19.88 -15.62
C SER A 285 -10.74 20.81 -14.42
N GLY A 286 -10.22 20.45 -13.25
CA GLY A 286 -10.36 21.27 -12.05
C GLY A 286 -9.59 20.74 -10.84
N GLY A 287 -9.88 21.31 -9.68
CA GLY A 287 -9.32 20.91 -8.40
C GLY A 287 -7.79 21.01 -8.32
N PHE A 288 -7.24 20.29 -7.38
CA PHE A 288 -5.79 20.29 -7.14
C PHE A 288 -5.00 19.72 -8.34
N GLN A 289 -5.60 18.79 -9.10
CA GLN A 289 -5.00 18.27 -10.34
C GLN A 289 -4.72 19.35 -11.37
N ALA A 290 -5.64 20.31 -11.54
CA ALA A 290 -5.46 21.43 -12.47
C ALA A 290 -4.39 22.43 -11.99
N LEU A 291 -4.11 22.48 -10.67
CA LEU A 291 -3.12 23.38 -10.09
C LEU A 291 -1.70 22.84 -10.12
N ALA A 292 -1.52 21.55 -9.78
CA ALA A 292 -0.21 20.93 -9.52
C ALA A 292 0.01 19.55 -10.19
N GLY A 293 -0.92 19.06 -11.02
CA GLY A 293 -0.73 17.84 -11.80
C GLY A 293 0.30 18.01 -12.92
N ALA A 294 0.78 16.92 -13.50
CA ALA A 294 1.89 16.93 -14.46
C ALA A 294 1.70 17.91 -15.63
N SER A 295 0.46 18.06 -16.15
CA SER A 295 0.17 19.01 -17.20
C SER A 295 0.36 20.46 -16.74
N ALA A 296 -0.12 20.80 -15.53
CA ALA A 296 0.04 22.13 -14.94
C ALA A 296 1.52 22.43 -14.64
N VAL A 297 2.29 21.45 -14.17
CA VAL A 297 3.73 21.58 -13.93
C VAL A 297 4.47 21.86 -15.24
N ARG A 298 4.13 21.17 -16.34
CA ARG A 298 4.74 21.41 -17.65
C ARG A 298 4.40 22.80 -18.21
N THR A 299 3.17 23.25 -18.02
CA THR A 299 2.74 24.60 -18.42
C THR A 299 3.54 25.65 -17.66
N LEU A 300 3.61 25.51 -16.33
CA LEU A 300 4.42 26.41 -15.49
C LEU A 300 5.89 26.41 -15.89
N ALA A 301 6.46 25.24 -16.19
CA ALA A 301 7.84 25.14 -16.65
C ALA A 301 8.06 25.90 -17.97
N ALA A 302 7.13 25.82 -18.91
CA ALA A 302 7.20 26.56 -20.19
C ALA A 302 7.15 28.07 -19.95
N GLU A 303 6.33 28.57 -19.03
CA GLU A 303 6.24 29.99 -18.64
C GLU A 303 7.57 30.50 -18.07
N HIS A 304 8.34 29.64 -17.41
CA HIS A 304 9.68 29.93 -16.90
C HIS A 304 10.81 29.65 -17.92
N GLY A 305 10.46 29.26 -19.16
CA GLY A 305 11.45 28.90 -20.18
C GLY A 305 12.23 27.61 -19.90
N LEU A 306 11.59 26.67 -19.18
CA LEU A 306 12.10 25.35 -18.76
C LEU A 306 11.28 24.21 -19.38
N ALA A 307 10.74 24.42 -20.61
CA ALA A 307 9.93 23.41 -21.27
C ALA A 307 10.69 22.07 -21.40
N ALA A 308 10.03 20.97 -21.01
CA ALA A 308 10.57 19.63 -21.07
C ALA A 308 9.47 18.61 -21.45
N PRO A 309 9.82 17.43 -21.96
CA PRO A 309 8.87 16.38 -22.33
C PRO A 309 7.99 15.94 -21.14
N THR A 310 8.58 15.81 -19.95
CA THR A 310 7.89 15.40 -18.73
C THR A 310 7.99 16.45 -17.63
N ALA A 311 7.08 16.40 -16.67
CA ALA A 311 7.11 17.27 -15.50
C ALA A 311 8.36 17.01 -14.62
N ALA A 312 8.79 15.78 -14.51
CA ALA A 312 10.00 15.40 -13.78
C ALA A 312 11.27 15.98 -14.41
N GLU A 313 11.40 15.89 -15.73
CA GLU A 313 12.53 16.49 -16.46
C GLU A 313 12.54 18.02 -16.34
N ALA A 314 11.36 18.67 -16.35
CA ALA A 314 11.27 20.11 -16.10
C ALA A 314 11.79 20.49 -14.72
N VAL A 315 11.45 19.72 -13.68
CA VAL A 315 11.96 19.91 -12.31
C VAL A 315 13.47 19.70 -12.26
N GLN A 316 14.00 18.66 -12.92
CA GLN A 316 15.46 18.41 -12.98
C GLN A 316 16.20 19.55 -13.71
N ALA A 317 15.66 20.04 -14.81
CA ALA A 317 16.20 21.19 -15.53
C ALA A 317 16.21 22.45 -14.64
N ALA A 318 15.15 22.65 -13.85
CA ALA A 318 15.07 23.79 -12.94
C ALA A 318 16.16 23.76 -11.85
N LEU A 319 16.45 22.58 -11.28
CA LEU A 319 17.50 22.43 -10.27
C LEU A 319 18.89 22.90 -10.76
N SER A 320 19.11 22.88 -12.07
CA SER A 320 20.37 23.26 -12.72
C SER A 320 20.35 24.68 -13.33
N SER A 321 19.21 25.40 -13.26
CA SER A 321 19.00 26.65 -14.04
C SER A 321 19.10 27.95 -13.23
N GLY A 322 19.74 27.91 -12.06
CA GLY A 322 19.99 29.09 -11.23
C GLY A 322 18.70 29.84 -10.84
N SER A 323 18.67 31.18 -10.95
CA SER A 323 17.54 32.00 -10.49
C SER A 323 16.22 31.71 -11.24
N ARG A 324 16.29 31.36 -12.54
CA ARG A 324 15.10 30.97 -13.32
C ARG A 324 14.48 29.68 -12.80
N GLY A 325 15.32 28.69 -12.52
CA GLY A 325 14.87 27.43 -11.93
C GLY A 325 14.36 27.61 -10.51
N ALA A 326 14.96 28.50 -9.71
CA ALA A 326 14.46 28.82 -8.37
C ALA A 326 13.04 29.39 -8.41
N GLY A 327 12.74 30.34 -9.28
CA GLY A 327 11.40 30.92 -9.45
C GLY A 327 10.33 29.89 -9.83
N PHE A 328 10.66 28.97 -10.74
CA PHE A 328 9.78 27.85 -11.06
C PHE A 328 9.54 26.93 -9.87
N LEU A 329 10.59 26.55 -9.14
CA LEU A 329 10.50 25.66 -7.98
C LEU A 329 9.73 26.28 -6.82
N ASP A 330 9.86 27.60 -6.61
CA ASP A 330 9.14 28.34 -5.58
C ASP A 330 7.65 28.38 -5.89
N GLU A 331 7.27 28.66 -7.15
CA GLU A 331 5.87 28.64 -7.59
C GLU A 331 5.26 27.23 -7.53
N LEU A 332 5.98 26.21 -8.03
CA LEU A 332 5.54 24.82 -7.94
C LEU A 332 5.32 24.41 -6.49
N ALA A 333 6.26 24.72 -5.62
CA ALA A 333 6.17 24.41 -4.20
C ALA A 333 5.00 25.13 -3.52
N HIS A 334 4.73 26.39 -3.88
CA HIS A 334 3.55 27.11 -3.40
C HIS A 334 2.25 26.39 -3.80
N ARG A 335 2.11 25.99 -5.06
CA ARG A 335 0.95 25.23 -5.54
C ARG A 335 0.77 23.90 -4.80
N VAL A 336 1.85 23.15 -4.61
CA VAL A 336 1.82 21.89 -3.86
C VAL A 336 1.47 22.15 -2.39
N ALA A 337 2.02 23.20 -1.77
CA ALA A 337 1.75 23.55 -0.37
C ALA A 337 0.28 23.85 -0.09
N VAL A 338 -0.48 24.41 -1.04
CA VAL A 338 -1.93 24.63 -0.91
C VAL A 338 -2.67 23.30 -0.67
N GLY A 339 -2.38 22.30 -1.49
CA GLY A 339 -2.98 20.96 -1.31
C GLY A 339 -2.52 20.26 -0.04
N VAL A 340 -1.21 20.32 0.26
CA VAL A 340 -0.65 19.73 1.49
C VAL A 340 -1.23 20.38 2.73
N ALA A 341 -1.37 21.72 2.77
CA ALA A 341 -2.00 22.44 3.90
C ALA A 341 -3.46 22.02 4.09
N SER A 342 -4.21 21.80 3.00
CA SER A 342 -5.59 21.29 3.07
C SER A 342 -5.66 19.88 3.69
N VAL A 343 -4.72 19.00 3.34
CA VAL A 343 -4.59 17.67 3.97
C VAL A 343 -4.21 17.79 5.44
N CYS A 344 -3.27 18.67 5.79
CA CYS A 344 -2.86 18.92 7.17
C CYS A 344 -4.02 19.44 8.03
N ALA A 345 -4.89 20.28 7.47
CA ALA A 345 -6.05 20.81 8.18
C ALA A 345 -7.08 19.73 8.57
N VAL A 346 -7.06 18.57 7.91
CA VAL A 346 -7.99 17.47 8.17
C VAL A 346 -7.34 16.34 8.97
N LEU A 347 -6.08 16.00 8.66
CA LEU A 347 -5.40 14.80 9.19
C LEU A 347 -4.32 15.11 10.22
N ASP A 348 -3.76 16.33 10.19
CA ASP A 348 -2.63 16.77 11.05
C ASP A 348 -1.48 15.74 11.08
N PRO A 349 -0.94 15.29 9.94
CA PRO A 349 0.11 14.28 9.90
C PRO A 349 1.43 14.90 10.35
N GLY A 350 2.18 14.21 11.23
CA GLY A 350 3.51 14.65 11.65
C GLY A 350 4.57 14.56 10.53
N LEU A 351 4.30 13.75 9.50
CA LEU A 351 5.20 13.49 8.37
C LEU A 351 4.42 13.50 7.05
N VAL A 352 4.97 14.22 6.07
CA VAL A 352 4.52 14.24 4.67
C VAL A 352 5.67 13.77 3.80
N VAL A 353 5.48 12.69 3.05
CA VAL A 353 6.46 12.20 2.06
C VAL A 353 6.02 12.67 0.68
N LEU A 354 6.90 13.30 -0.10
CA LEU A 354 6.66 13.67 -1.48
C LEU A 354 7.17 12.55 -2.40
N GLY A 355 6.25 11.78 -2.97
CA GLY A 355 6.53 10.71 -3.92
C GLY A 355 6.14 11.06 -5.36
N GLY A 356 6.12 10.06 -6.23
CA GLY A 356 5.92 10.23 -7.66
C GLY A 356 7.14 10.80 -8.36
N ASP A 357 7.08 10.88 -9.69
CA ASP A 357 8.23 11.29 -10.50
C ASP A 357 8.67 12.73 -10.23
N VAL A 358 7.71 13.64 -10.03
CA VAL A 358 7.96 15.05 -9.72
C VAL A 358 8.52 15.20 -8.30
N GLY A 359 7.95 14.49 -7.31
CA GLY A 359 8.45 14.50 -5.93
C GLY A 359 9.86 13.95 -5.82
N LYS A 360 10.14 12.84 -6.52
CA LYS A 360 11.46 12.23 -6.62
C LYS A 360 12.48 13.16 -7.30
N ALA A 361 12.10 13.76 -8.44
CA ALA A 361 12.96 14.70 -9.17
C ALA A 361 13.29 15.95 -8.35
N GLY A 362 12.31 16.48 -7.59
CA GLY A 362 12.48 17.67 -6.77
C GLY A 362 13.33 17.47 -5.52
N GLY A 363 13.33 16.24 -4.99
CA GLY A 363 14.13 15.87 -3.82
C GLY A 363 13.93 16.80 -2.63
N THR A 364 14.98 17.00 -1.83
CA THR A 364 14.96 17.90 -0.67
C THR A 364 14.72 19.36 -1.08
N ALA A 365 15.18 19.78 -2.24
CA ALA A 365 15.00 21.15 -2.72
C ALA A 365 13.52 21.54 -2.91
N LEU A 366 12.69 20.62 -3.36
CA LEU A 366 11.24 20.83 -3.45
C LEU A 366 10.57 20.63 -2.07
N ALA A 367 10.98 19.60 -1.33
CA ALA A 367 10.39 19.29 -0.03
C ALA A 367 10.54 20.44 0.97
N ASP A 368 11.72 21.06 1.06
CA ASP A 368 11.98 22.21 1.94
C ASP A 368 11.12 23.43 1.57
N ARG A 369 10.94 23.69 0.27
CA ARG A 369 10.08 24.78 -0.22
C ARG A 369 8.60 24.52 0.08
N VAL A 370 8.15 23.27 -0.09
CA VAL A 370 6.77 22.87 0.26
C VAL A 370 6.56 23.02 1.76
N ALA A 371 7.52 22.60 2.61
CA ALA A 371 7.44 22.76 4.06
C ALA A 371 7.33 24.24 4.46
N ALA A 372 8.12 25.12 3.84
CA ALA A 372 8.05 26.56 4.06
C ALA A 372 6.70 27.14 3.61
N GLY A 373 6.20 26.69 2.45
CA GLY A 373 4.88 27.07 1.92
C GLY A 373 3.74 26.66 2.86
N VAL A 374 3.74 25.42 3.35
CA VAL A 374 2.74 24.93 4.32
C VAL A 374 2.79 25.77 5.60
N ALA A 375 3.99 26.06 6.14
CA ALA A 375 4.15 26.85 7.35
C ALA A 375 3.66 28.32 7.21
N SER A 376 3.54 28.85 5.99
CA SER A 376 3.00 30.16 5.70
C SER A 376 1.46 30.18 5.59
N ILE A 377 0.84 29.03 5.32
CA ILE A 377 -0.61 28.89 5.08
C ILE A 377 -1.31 28.30 6.30
N PHE A 378 -0.65 27.39 7.03
CA PHE A 378 -1.26 26.58 8.06
C PHE A 378 -0.41 26.58 9.36
N PRO A 379 -1.02 26.59 10.56
CA PRO A 379 -0.29 26.69 11.83
C PRO A 379 0.55 25.46 12.18
N ALA A 380 0.19 24.24 11.69
CA ALA A 380 1.01 23.05 11.90
C ALA A 380 2.21 23.06 10.95
N ARG A 381 3.29 22.42 11.41
CA ARG A 381 4.55 22.31 10.66
C ARG A 381 4.95 20.85 10.51
N PRO A 382 4.31 20.10 9.61
CA PRO A 382 4.70 18.72 9.36
C PRO A 382 6.13 18.68 8.81
N ARG A 383 6.84 17.62 9.11
CA ARG A 383 8.10 17.33 8.43
C ARG A 383 7.81 16.89 7.00
N VAL A 384 8.23 17.67 6.01
CA VAL A 384 8.08 17.32 4.59
C VAL A 384 9.40 16.77 4.09
N VAL A 385 9.39 15.57 3.50
CA VAL A 385 10.60 14.90 3.02
C VAL A 385 10.35 14.28 1.63
N PRO A 386 11.39 14.12 0.81
CA PRO A 386 11.24 13.36 -0.43
C PRO A 386 11.10 11.86 -0.15
N THR A 387 10.58 11.11 -1.15
CA THR A 387 10.57 9.64 -1.16
C THR A 387 11.95 9.06 -0.83
N GLY A 388 11.98 8.05 0.04
CA GLY A 388 13.20 7.33 0.43
C GLY A 388 13.32 5.94 -0.19
N VAL A 389 12.29 5.47 -0.91
CA VAL A 389 12.32 4.15 -1.55
C VAL A 389 13.11 4.18 -2.85
N PRO A 390 14.20 3.39 -2.97
CA PRO A 390 14.94 3.29 -4.22
C PRO A 390 14.16 2.47 -5.26
N GLY A 391 14.29 2.84 -6.52
CA GLY A 391 13.69 2.12 -7.65
C GLY A 391 12.19 2.39 -7.80
N GLU A 392 11.39 1.32 -7.88
CA GLU A 392 9.95 1.33 -8.14
C GLU A 392 9.14 1.11 -6.84
N PRO A 393 8.68 2.17 -6.16
CA PRO A 393 8.01 2.06 -4.86
C PRO A 393 6.69 1.28 -4.95
N VAL A 394 5.93 1.42 -6.04
CA VAL A 394 4.65 0.72 -6.24
C VAL A 394 4.88 -0.79 -6.36
N LEU A 395 5.78 -1.23 -7.22
CA LEU A 395 6.12 -2.64 -7.37
C LEU A 395 6.66 -3.24 -6.08
N ARG A 396 7.48 -2.49 -5.34
CA ARG A 396 7.98 -2.90 -4.03
C ARG A 396 6.85 -3.07 -3.02
N GLY A 397 5.90 -2.14 -2.98
CA GLY A 397 4.70 -2.24 -2.13
C GLY A 397 3.82 -3.43 -2.51
N ALA A 398 3.64 -3.69 -3.81
CA ALA A 398 2.89 -4.85 -4.29
C ALA A 398 3.53 -6.17 -3.83
N MET A 399 4.86 -6.28 -3.91
CA MET A 399 5.57 -7.45 -3.38
C MET A 399 5.41 -7.59 -1.86
N LEU A 400 5.53 -6.50 -1.09
CA LEU A 400 5.33 -6.53 0.36
C LEU A 400 3.92 -7.00 0.74
N ALA A 401 2.90 -6.48 0.05
CA ALA A 401 1.51 -6.90 0.26
C ALA A 401 1.31 -8.37 -0.11
N ALA A 402 1.88 -8.84 -1.21
CA ALA A 402 1.79 -10.23 -1.64
C ALA A 402 2.50 -11.18 -0.65
N VAL A 403 3.68 -10.81 -0.15
CA VAL A 403 4.41 -11.57 0.88
C VAL A 403 3.58 -11.64 2.18
N ALA A 404 3.00 -10.53 2.64
CA ALA A 404 2.15 -10.52 3.83
C ALA A 404 0.95 -11.48 3.67
N GLN A 405 0.33 -11.50 2.49
CA GLN A 405 -0.77 -12.42 2.18
C GLN A 405 -0.32 -13.88 2.16
N ALA A 406 0.81 -14.20 1.53
CA ALA A 406 1.35 -15.56 1.50
C ALA A 406 1.71 -16.05 2.92
N ARG A 407 2.32 -15.20 3.75
CA ARG A 407 2.61 -15.50 5.16
C ARG A 407 1.33 -15.80 5.95
N ALA A 408 0.27 -15.00 5.76
CA ALA A 408 -1.01 -15.26 6.41
C ALA A 408 -1.60 -16.62 6.00
N VAL A 409 -1.52 -17.00 4.72
CA VAL A 409 -1.95 -18.31 4.21
C VAL A 409 -1.12 -19.44 4.83
N LEU A 410 0.21 -19.30 4.90
CA LEU A 410 1.09 -20.31 5.53
C LEU A 410 0.75 -20.48 7.02
N LEU A 411 0.58 -19.38 7.75
CA LEU A 411 0.19 -19.41 9.17
C LEU A 411 -1.19 -20.06 9.39
N ALA A 412 -2.14 -19.82 8.48
CA ALA A 412 -3.45 -20.48 8.53
C ALA A 412 -3.34 -21.97 8.23
N SER A 413 -2.50 -22.40 7.31
CA SER A 413 -2.31 -23.83 6.98
C SER A 413 -1.72 -24.64 8.12
N VAL A 414 -1.00 -24.01 9.05
CA VAL A 414 -0.46 -24.67 10.24
C VAL A 414 -1.53 -24.88 11.30
N ALA A 415 -2.55 -24.02 11.34
CA ALA A 415 -3.65 -24.07 12.28
C ALA A 415 -4.80 -25.03 11.87
N ASP A 416 -4.81 -25.53 10.63
CA ASP A 416 -5.83 -26.45 10.11
C ASP A 416 -5.15 -27.59 9.31
N PRO A 417 -4.56 -28.60 9.97
CA PRO A 417 -3.99 -29.75 9.28
C PRO A 417 -5.12 -30.56 8.66
N GLN A 418 -5.15 -30.65 7.32
CA GLN A 418 -6.05 -31.54 6.56
C GLN A 418 -5.81 -33.01 6.92
#